data_4d353f3c8e374f9be6daa02ecc09ee08
#
_entry.id   4d353f3c8e374f9be6daa02ecc09ee08
#
_cell.length_a   1.000
_cell.length_b   1.000
_cell.length_c   1.000
_cell.angle_alpha   90.00
_cell.angle_beta   90.00
_cell.angle_gamma   90.00
#
_symmetry.space_group_name_H-M   'P 1'
#
loop_
_entity.id
_entity.type
_entity.pdbx_description
1 polymer ?
#
loop_
_entity_poly.entity_id
_entity_poly.type
_entity_poly.pdbx_seq_one_letter_code
_entity_poly.pdbx_strand_id
1 'polypeptide(L)'
;MLLLATGLLWAGLSQAQESVNASGGDATGSGGTVAYSVGQVVYTTNTSASGIVSQGVQQAYEIIAVGINETKLNISLSVFPNPTADNLTLQVSNFELSTLNFQLYDMQGKLLRNGQLTAKQTQINTASLPPATYFLNVVNQENKQVQSFKIIKN
;
A
#
# COMPACT_ATOMS: atom_id res chain seq x y z
N MET A 1 52.87 -0.82 17.17
CA MET A 1 51.99 -1.94 17.56
C MET A 1 51.10 -1.63 18.77
N LEU A 2 51.39 -0.59 19.55
CA LEU A 2 50.60 -0.21 20.74
C LEU A 2 49.32 0.64 20.39
N LEU A 3 49.31 1.36 19.26
CA LEU A 3 48.19 2.20 18.87
C LEU A 3 46.99 1.44 18.24
N LEU A 4 47.21 0.20 17.78
CA LEU A 4 46.14 -0.66 17.25
C LEU A 4 45.33 -1.36 18.35
N ALA A 5 45.89 -1.54 19.54
CA ALA A 5 45.22 -2.19 20.66
C ALA A 5 44.24 -1.25 21.39
N THR A 6 44.47 0.07 21.35
CA THR A 6 43.60 1.07 21.99
C THR A 6 42.32 1.34 21.21
N GLY A 7 42.31 1.14 19.89
CA GLY A 7 41.11 1.31 19.04
C GLY A 7 40.07 0.21 19.24
N LEU A 8 40.51 -1.01 19.59
CA LEU A 8 39.62 -2.16 19.76
C LEU A 8 38.83 -2.14 21.08
N LEU A 9 39.31 -1.41 22.08
CA LEU A 9 38.64 -1.31 23.38
C LEU A 9 37.51 -0.30 23.44
N TRP A 10 37.37 0.56 22.44
CA TRP A 10 36.29 1.54 22.38
C TRP A 10 35.09 1.09 21.55
N ALA A 11 35.19 -0.01 20.81
CA ALA A 11 34.07 -0.53 19.99
C ALA A 11 32.99 -1.27 20.81
N GLY A 12 33.24 -1.50 22.12
CA GLY A 12 32.34 -2.27 22.98
C GLY A 12 31.32 -1.46 23.79
N LEU A 13 31.29 -0.13 23.67
CA LEU A 13 30.46 0.73 24.52
C LEU A 13 29.35 1.49 23.75
N SER A 14 29.08 1.16 22.54
CA SER A 14 27.88 1.68 21.85
C SER A 14 26.65 0.89 22.30
N GLN A 15 26.15 1.15 23.47
CA GLN A 15 24.78 0.80 23.87
C GLN A 15 23.85 1.81 23.20
N ALA A 16 23.49 1.53 21.96
CA ALA A 16 22.50 2.32 21.25
C ALA A 16 21.11 1.79 21.64
N GLN A 17 20.29 2.67 22.24
CA GLN A 17 18.85 2.52 22.39
C GLN A 17 18.36 1.58 23.52
N GLU A 18 18.80 1.79 24.73
CA GLU A 18 18.08 1.30 25.88
C GLU A 18 17.08 2.37 26.36
N SER A 19 15.80 2.04 26.26
CA SER A 19 14.73 2.90 26.79
C SER A 19 14.35 2.41 28.18
N VAL A 20 14.30 3.33 29.13
CA VAL A 20 13.87 3.03 30.49
C VAL A 20 12.35 3.01 30.55
N ASN A 21 11.77 1.82 30.54
CA ASN A 21 10.35 1.61 30.82
C ASN A 21 10.16 1.07 32.23
N ALA A 22 9.15 1.54 32.93
CA ALA A 22 8.83 1.04 34.29
C ALA A 22 8.27 -0.39 34.25
N SER A 23 7.54 -0.75 33.20
CA SER A 23 7.01 -2.10 32.98
C SER A 23 6.58 -2.27 31.52
N GLY A 24 6.48 -3.51 31.05
CA GLY A 24 5.99 -3.85 29.73
C GLY A 24 5.86 -5.36 29.55
N GLY A 25 5.21 -5.79 28.49
CA GLY A 25 5.04 -7.20 28.16
C GLY A 25 4.24 -7.44 26.91
N ASP A 26 4.16 -8.70 26.52
CA ASP A 26 3.36 -9.18 25.41
C ASP A 26 2.22 -10.03 25.93
N ALA A 27 1.02 -9.77 25.47
CA ALA A 27 -0.18 -10.57 25.72
C ALA A 27 -0.63 -11.22 24.41
N THR A 28 -0.73 -12.55 24.39
CA THR A 28 -1.18 -13.34 23.25
C THR A 28 -2.51 -14.00 23.55
N GLY A 29 -3.44 -13.94 22.59
CA GLY A 29 -4.75 -14.58 22.69
C GLY A 29 -5.21 -15.09 21.32
N SER A 30 -6.38 -15.76 21.27
CA SER A 30 -6.95 -16.27 20.03
C SER A 30 -7.31 -15.19 19.00
N GLY A 31 -7.36 -13.92 19.40
CA GLY A 31 -7.63 -12.76 18.54
C GLY A 31 -6.39 -11.99 18.08
N GLY A 32 -5.18 -12.38 18.52
CA GLY A 32 -3.94 -11.69 18.18
C GLY A 32 -2.98 -11.49 19.34
N THR A 33 -1.92 -10.76 19.09
CA THR A 33 -0.87 -10.40 20.05
C THR A 33 -0.86 -8.90 20.28
N VAL A 34 -0.81 -8.46 21.53
CA VAL A 34 -0.67 -7.06 21.93
C VAL A 34 0.60 -6.90 22.77
N ALA A 35 1.49 -6.03 22.31
CA ALA A 35 2.64 -5.59 23.09
C ALA A 35 2.32 -4.26 23.80
N TYR A 36 2.69 -4.14 25.05
CA TYR A 36 2.45 -2.91 25.82
C TYR A 36 3.66 -2.51 26.63
N SER A 37 3.82 -1.21 26.85
CA SER A 37 4.82 -0.63 27.74
C SER A 37 4.19 0.45 28.63
N VAL A 38 4.59 0.51 29.90
CA VAL A 38 4.11 1.46 30.89
C VAL A 38 5.28 2.28 31.41
N GLY A 39 5.06 3.58 31.61
CA GLY A 39 6.10 4.48 32.16
C GLY A 39 7.04 5.05 31.10
N GLN A 40 6.66 5.10 29.85
CA GLN A 40 7.42 5.81 28.83
C GLN A 40 7.43 7.31 29.12
N VAL A 41 8.63 7.89 29.16
CA VAL A 41 8.82 9.33 29.41
C VAL A 41 8.41 10.16 28.19
N VAL A 42 8.52 9.57 26.98
CA VAL A 42 8.24 10.22 25.71
C VAL A 42 7.41 9.29 24.84
N TYR A 43 6.21 9.75 24.42
CA TYR A 43 5.26 8.92 23.66
C TYR A 43 4.51 9.71 22.57
N THR A 44 5.05 10.88 22.21
CA THR A 44 4.37 11.78 21.24
C THR A 44 4.78 11.50 19.83
N THR A 45 3.81 11.62 18.90
CA THR A 45 4.05 11.59 17.45
C THR A 45 3.84 12.98 16.88
N ASN A 46 4.85 13.51 16.22
CA ASN A 46 4.81 14.79 15.54
C ASN A 46 4.74 14.56 14.03
N THR A 47 3.71 15.10 13.38
CA THR A 47 3.50 14.99 11.95
C THR A 47 3.72 16.33 11.27
N SER A 48 4.41 16.31 10.13
CA SER A 48 4.57 17.48 9.25
C SER A 48 4.40 17.08 7.79
N ALA A 49 4.32 18.05 6.90
CA ALA A 49 4.28 17.80 5.46
C ALA A 49 5.54 17.07 4.93
N SER A 50 6.65 17.12 5.67
CA SER A 50 7.94 16.52 5.30
C SER A 50 8.21 15.16 5.93
N GLY A 51 7.33 14.69 6.84
CA GLY A 51 7.50 13.40 7.51
C GLY A 51 6.88 13.32 8.90
N ILE A 52 6.99 12.13 9.48
CA ILE A 52 6.47 11.79 10.81
C ILE A 52 7.63 11.40 11.69
N VAL A 53 7.70 11.98 12.88
CA VAL A 53 8.66 11.60 13.92
C VAL A 53 7.86 11.10 15.12
N SER A 54 8.01 9.82 15.42
CA SER A 54 7.39 9.18 16.58
C SER A 54 8.43 8.91 17.67
N GLN A 55 8.05 9.20 18.88
CA GLN A 55 8.87 8.99 20.08
C GLN A 55 8.25 7.88 20.92
N GLY A 56 9.10 7.04 21.52
CA GLY A 56 8.68 5.90 22.33
C GLY A 56 9.23 4.57 21.84
N VAL A 57 9.05 3.53 22.65
CA VAL A 57 9.63 2.20 22.39
C VAL A 57 8.68 1.31 21.60
N GLN A 58 7.39 1.47 21.83
CA GLN A 58 6.34 0.72 21.12
C GLN A 58 5.47 1.71 20.35
N GLN A 59 5.56 1.61 19.06
CA GLN A 59 4.76 2.44 18.15
C GLN A 59 3.84 1.53 17.37
N ALA A 60 2.57 1.90 17.32
CA ALA A 60 1.63 1.27 16.41
C ALA A 60 2.16 1.42 14.98
N TYR A 61 2.30 0.32 14.26
CA TYR A 61 2.57 0.34 12.84
C TYR A 61 1.33 0.87 12.14
N GLU A 62 1.33 2.15 11.83
CA GLU A 62 0.38 2.70 10.87
C GLU A 62 0.99 2.51 9.49
N ILE A 63 0.44 1.58 8.72
CA ILE A 63 0.80 1.45 7.31
C ILE A 63 0.17 2.65 6.60
N ILE A 64 0.90 3.75 6.57
CA ILE A 64 0.56 4.84 5.68
C ILE A 64 0.86 4.32 4.28
N ALA A 65 -0.16 3.95 3.54
CA ALA A 65 -0.05 3.70 2.11
C ALA A 65 0.37 5.02 1.44
N VAL A 66 1.68 5.27 1.40
CA VAL A 66 2.25 6.43 0.72
C VAL A 66 2.03 6.20 -0.77
N GLY A 67 1.09 6.92 -1.34
CA GLY A 67 1.04 7.03 -2.77
C GLY A 67 -0.29 6.95 -3.49
N ILE A 68 -1.42 6.85 -2.81
CA ILE A 68 -2.69 7.12 -3.47
C ILE A 68 -3.31 8.33 -2.79
N ASN A 69 -3.07 9.52 -3.34
CA ASN A 69 -4.02 10.59 -3.20
C ASN A 69 -5.31 10.06 -3.84
N GLU A 70 -6.15 9.43 -3.05
CA GLU A 70 -7.54 9.25 -3.43
C GLU A 70 -8.08 10.66 -3.62
N THR A 71 -7.99 11.15 -4.82
CA THR A 71 -8.87 12.23 -5.25
C THR A 71 -10.24 11.68 -4.93
N LYS A 72 -10.91 12.26 -3.93
CA LYS A 72 -12.29 11.92 -3.58
C LYS A 72 -13.21 12.36 -4.73
N LEU A 73 -13.04 11.73 -5.86
CA LEU A 73 -13.98 11.77 -6.94
C LEU A 73 -15.14 10.91 -6.45
N ASN A 74 -16.36 11.42 -6.44
CA ASN A 74 -17.57 10.65 -6.16
C ASN A 74 -17.85 9.65 -7.29
N ILE A 75 -16.84 8.82 -7.60
CA ILE A 75 -16.87 7.81 -8.64
C ILE A 75 -17.04 6.46 -7.98
N SER A 76 -18.02 5.70 -8.40
CA SER A 76 -18.12 4.29 -8.06
C SER A 76 -17.71 3.48 -9.28
N LEU A 77 -16.68 2.67 -9.12
CA LEU A 77 -16.16 1.75 -10.12
C LEU A 77 -16.40 0.32 -9.68
N SER A 78 -16.87 -0.51 -10.60
CA SER A 78 -17.04 -1.94 -10.36
C SER A 78 -16.58 -2.74 -11.57
N VAL A 79 -16.07 -3.96 -11.32
CA VAL A 79 -15.52 -4.84 -12.35
C VAL A 79 -16.11 -6.22 -12.20
N PHE A 80 -16.69 -6.76 -13.27
CA PHE A 80 -17.31 -8.09 -13.28
C PHE A 80 -17.29 -8.73 -14.68
N PRO A 81 -17.36 -10.09 -14.73
CA PRO A 81 -17.21 -11.01 -13.65
C PRO A 81 -15.76 -11.09 -13.15
N ASN A 82 -15.56 -11.47 -11.90
CA ASN A 82 -14.25 -11.78 -11.36
C ASN A 82 -14.41 -13.00 -10.43
N PRO A 83 -13.95 -14.20 -10.82
CA PRO A 83 -13.11 -14.52 -11.98
C PRO A 83 -13.79 -14.32 -13.35
N THR A 84 -12.95 -14.05 -14.36
CA THR A 84 -13.38 -13.86 -15.75
C THR A 84 -12.84 -14.98 -16.66
N ALA A 85 -13.63 -15.31 -17.71
CA ALA A 85 -13.18 -16.21 -18.78
C ALA A 85 -12.72 -15.40 -20.00
N ASP A 86 -13.63 -14.74 -20.71
CA ASP A 86 -13.33 -14.12 -22.00
C ASP A 86 -13.44 -12.60 -22.00
N ASN A 87 -14.37 -12.06 -21.21
CA ASN A 87 -14.65 -10.64 -21.17
C ASN A 87 -14.82 -10.15 -19.74
N LEU A 88 -14.25 -8.99 -19.48
CA LEU A 88 -14.37 -8.25 -18.25
C LEU A 88 -15.16 -6.97 -18.52
N THR A 89 -16.12 -6.64 -17.69
CA THR A 89 -16.89 -5.41 -17.79
C THR A 89 -16.46 -4.45 -16.69
N LEU A 90 -15.98 -3.30 -17.06
CA LEU A 90 -15.73 -2.18 -16.15
C LEU A 90 -16.93 -1.26 -16.17
N GLN A 91 -17.60 -1.09 -15.05
CA GLN A 91 -18.74 -0.20 -14.87
C GLN A 91 -18.35 1.03 -14.06
N VAL A 92 -18.77 2.19 -14.54
CA VAL A 92 -18.55 3.50 -13.93
C VAL A 92 -19.87 4.13 -13.57
N SER A 93 -20.06 4.54 -12.33
CA SER A 93 -21.24 5.28 -11.86
C SER A 93 -20.81 6.66 -11.37
N ASN A 94 -21.67 7.67 -11.63
CA ASN A 94 -21.50 9.04 -11.13
C ASN A 94 -20.28 9.82 -11.64
N PHE A 95 -19.87 9.62 -12.90
CA PHE A 95 -18.69 10.34 -13.43
C PHE A 95 -18.83 10.75 -14.91
N GLU A 96 -18.12 11.81 -15.31
CA GLU A 96 -17.91 12.19 -16.70
C GLU A 96 -16.87 11.27 -17.36
N LEU A 97 -17.33 10.42 -18.25
CA LEU A 97 -16.57 9.31 -18.85
C LEU A 97 -15.36 9.74 -19.69
N SER A 98 -15.38 10.97 -20.21
CA SER A 98 -14.34 11.47 -21.11
C SER A 98 -12.95 11.67 -20.46
N THR A 99 -12.83 11.48 -19.15
CA THR A 99 -11.62 11.78 -18.39
C THR A 99 -10.93 10.56 -17.80
N LEU A 100 -11.45 9.35 -18.03
CA LEU A 100 -10.88 8.13 -17.47
C LEU A 100 -10.34 7.20 -18.55
N ASN A 101 -9.21 6.57 -18.22
CA ASN A 101 -8.60 5.51 -19.00
C ASN A 101 -8.43 4.25 -18.14
N PHE A 102 -8.47 3.07 -18.76
CA PHE A 102 -8.09 1.83 -18.12
C PHE A 102 -6.75 1.33 -18.63
N GLN A 103 -6.03 0.62 -17.77
CA GLN A 103 -4.74 0.00 -18.07
C GLN A 103 -4.72 -1.38 -17.42
N LEU A 104 -4.52 -2.44 -18.21
CA LEU A 104 -4.46 -3.82 -17.75
C LEU A 104 -3.01 -4.30 -17.75
N TYR A 105 -2.54 -4.76 -16.61
CA TYR A 105 -1.18 -5.23 -16.39
C TYR A 105 -1.15 -6.71 -16.00
N ASP A 106 -0.06 -7.39 -16.33
CA ASP A 106 0.26 -8.68 -15.76
C ASP A 106 0.91 -8.55 -14.37
N MET A 107 1.25 -9.69 -13.76
CA MET A 107 1.91 -9.74 -12.44
C MET A 107 3.33 -9.17 -12.44
N GLN A 108 3.97 -9.03 -13.60
CA GLN A 108 5.29 -8.46 -13.79
C GLN A 108 5.25 -6.94 -14.01
N GLY A 109 4.03 -6.34 -14.05
CA GLY A 109 3.84 -4.92 -14.31
C GLY A 109 3.92 -4.53 -15.80
N LYS A 110 3.89 -5.51 -16.71
CA LYS A 110 3.83 -5.26 -18.15
C LYS A 110 2.43 -4.84 -18.55
N LEU A 111 2.32 -3.72 -19.25
CA LEU A 111 1.06 -3.24 -19.82
C LEU A 111 0.63 -4.16 -20.97
N LEU A 112 -0.55 -4.76 -20.84
CA LEU A 112 -1.12 -5.67 -21.84
C LEU A 112 -2.18 -4.98 -22.70
N ARG A 113 -3.01 -4.14 -22.11
CA ARG A 113 -4.09 -3.40 -22.76
C ARG A 113 -4.31 -2.06 -22.09
N ASN A 114 -4.74 -1.09 -22.88
CA ASN A 114 -5.21 0.20 -22.40
C ASN A 114 -6.33 0.70 -23.29
N GLY A 115 -7.09 1.65 -22.79
CA GLY A 115 -8.15 2.31 -23.55
C GLY A 115 -8.85 3.37 -22.73
N GLN A 116 -9.60 4.21 -23.43
CA GLN A 116 -10.43 5.24 -22.83
C GLN A 116 -11.79 4.67 -22.44
N LEU A 117 -12.35 5.13 -21.35
CA LEU A 117 -13.71 4.82 -20.93
C LEU A 117 -14.67 5.77 -21.64
N THR A 118 -15.36 5.26 -22.66
CA THR A 118 -16.29 6.04 -23.50
C THR A 118 -17.75 5.82 -23.14
N ALA A 119 -18.04 4.85 -22.27
CA ALA A 119 -19.39 4.49 -21.87
C ALA A 119 -19.45 4.10 -20.38
N LYS A 120 -20.63 4.14 -19.77
CA LYS A 120 -20.85 3.70 -18.39
C LYS A 120 -20.45 2.23 -18.15
N GLN A 121 -20.42 1.43 -19.20
CA GLN A 121 -19.95 0.06 -19.21
C GLN A 121 -18.98 -0.13 -20.37
N THR A 122 -17.76 -0.54 -20.07
CA THR A 122 -16.72 -0.80 -21.05
C THR A 122 -16.33 -2.27 -20.96
N GLN A 123 -16.43 -3.01 -22.06
CA GLN A 123 -15.98 -4.39 -22.14
C GLN A 123 -14.49 -4.43 -22.49
N ILE A 124 -13.76 -5.23 -21.75
CA ILE A 124 -12.34 -5.49 -21.95
C ILE A 124 -12.19 -6.97 -22.29
N ASN A 125 -11.78 -7.27 -23.51
CA ASN A 125 -11.59 -8.64 -23.96
C ASN A 125 -10.35 -9.24 -23.27
N THR A 126 -10.52 -10.38 -22.60
CA THR A 126 -9.48 -11.14 -21.92
C THR A 126 -9.27 -12.54 -22.50
N ALA A 127 -10.01 -12.90 -23.56
CA ALA A 127 -9.98 -14.27 -24.13
C ALA A 127 -8.59 -14.72 -24.57
N SER A 128 -7.75 -13.80 -25.10
CA SER A 128 -6.40 -14.10 -25.55
C SER A 128 -5.35 -14.16 -24.43
N LEU A 129 -5.75 -13.86 -23.18
CA LEU A 129 -4.85 -13.88 -22.04
C LEU A 129 -4.82 -15.26 -21.39
N PRO A 130 -3.66 -15.75 -20.95
CA PRO A 130 -3.57 -17.02 -20.21
C PRO A 130 -4.24 -16.92 -18.84
N PRO A 131 -4.65 -18.05 -18.24
CA PRO A 131 -5.12 -18.10 -16.86
C PRO A 131 -4.05 -17.58 -15.90
N ALA A 132 -4.34 -16.48 -15.23
CA ALA A 132 -3.44 -15.82 -14.31
C ALA A 132 -4.15 -14.72 -13.49
N THR A 133 -3.41 -14.06 -12.61
CA THR A 133 -3.84 -12.82 -11.95
C THR A 133 -3.34 -11.62 -12.76
N TYR A 134 -4.23 -10.65 -12.93
CA TYR A 134 -3.97 -9.38 -13.62
C TYR A 134 -4.36 -8.20 -12.72
N PHE A 135 -3.85 -7.02 -13.04
CA PHE A 135 -4.22 -5.77 -12.37
C PHE A 135 -4.82 -4.81 -13.38
N LEU A 136 -6.05 -4.38 -13.10
CA LEU A 136 -6.74 -3.38 -13.90
C LEU A 136 -6.72 -2.06 -13.13
N ASN A 137 -5.97 -1.08 -13.64
CA ASN A 137 -5.91 0.26 -13.10
C ASN A 137 -6.81 1.20 -13.89
N VAL A 138 -7.57 2.01 -13.19
CA VAL A 138 -8.29 3.13 -13.78
C VAL A 138 -7.53 4.40 -13.42
N VAL A 139 -7.20 5.19 -14.43
CA VAL A 139 -6.42 6.41 -14.30
C VAL A 139 -7.17 7.62 -14.90
N ASN A 140 -6.89 8.81 -14.39
CA ASN A 140 -7.39 10.05 -14.97
C ASN A 140 -6.53 10.53 -16.16
N GLN A 141 -6.84 11.68 -16.73
CA GLN A 141 -6.09 12.28 -17.85
C GLN A 141 -4.63 12.60 -17.50
N GLU A 142 -4.33 12.83 -16.23
CA GLU A 142 -2.98 13.09 -15.72
C GLU A 142 -2.21 11.81 -15.40
N ASN A 143 -2.72 10.63 -15.80
CA ASN A 143 -2.21 9.30 -15.43
C ASN A 143 -2.14 9.04 -13.92
N LYS A 144 -2.88 9.81 -13.12
CA LYS A 144 -3.03 9.50 -11.71
C LYS A 144 -4.01 8.35 -11.52
N GLN A 145 -3.63 7.38 -10.73
CA GLN A 145 -4.45 6.22 -10.43
C GLN A 145 -5.66 6.64 -9.59
N VAL A 146 -6.85 6.29 -10.06
CA VAL A 146 -8.13 6.49 -9.40
C VAL A 146 -8.50 5.25 -8.59
N GLN A 147 -8.39 4.06 -9.20
CA GLN A 147 -8.68 2.79 -8.56
C GLN A 147 -7.94 1.64 -9.24
N SER A 148 -7.62 0.59 -8.46
CA SER A 148 -7.03 -0.65 -8.96
C SER A 148 -7.87 -1.84 -8.57
N PHE A 149 -7.96 -2.83 -9.48
CA PHE A 149 -8.70 -4.08 -9.29
C PHE A 149 -7.78 -5.26 -9.56
N LYS A 150 -7.79 -6.23 -8.66
CA LYS A 150 -7.19 -7.55 -8.91
C LYS A 150 -8.17 -8.41 -9.70
N ILE A 151 -7.78 -8.89 -10.85
CA ILE A 151 -8.57 -9.71 -11.77
C ILE A 151 -8.02 -11.12 -11.79
N ILE A 152 -8.88 -12.11 -11.64
CA ILE A 152 -8.54 -13.53 -11.76
C ILE A 152 -9.10 -14.02 -13.10
N LYS A 153 -8.23 -14.51 -13.96
CA LYS A 153 -8.56 -15.14 -15.25
C LYS A 153 -8.49 -16.66 -15.09
N ASN A 154 -9.59 -17.33 -15.41
CA ASN A 154 -9.66 -18.78 -15.49
C ASN A 154 -9.29 -19.28 -16.89
#